data_a5c0234f7960c45a9c561ed20ccab778
#
_entry.id   a5c0234f7960c45a9c561ed20ccab778
#
_cell.length_a   1.000
_cell.length_b   1.000
_cell.length_c   1.000
_cell.angle_alpha   90.00
_cell.angle_beta   90.00
_cell.angle_gamma   90.00
#
_symmetry.space_group_name_H-M   'P 1'
#
loop_
_entity.id
_entity.type
_entity.pdbx_description
1 polymer ?
#
loop_
_entity_poly.entity_id
_entity_poly.type
_entity_poly.pdbx_seq_one_letter_code
_entity_poly.pdbx_strand_id
1 'polypeptide(L)'
;IRDAVLTRETLASEAARETDYVRPIVLFQADARDGPVVVETLKAFLTDELHIVANRIAIATGTQRELDGINLFDPACPIDFVITVEALKEGWDCSFAYVFCTVQNIRSTKELEQLLGRVLRLPYAALRESEHLNRAYAHVSAPATLDTANKLADLLIGMGFEEFEAISAVLPVAGDLFHVAEQPSPAYTAVTTSIEVSVKAAEQLLAQSEGTVQLERTDAGYKAVVIGILPQAAIEAAVGAAPKREQDALRRHLQHHRARALIAASPQDRGAHLTPVPQLVLPVQSELILFEPEILGDLSNLTLRDRNADLPGFSERPEAPAYLIDVDGERVRVAMERVAEQLDLNAGTDGIRREDVIRTLDRKLRNTRVLQADMIAWLGRAVDALVRQGIELTYLARNINYVADALAAKVKSLLAEAQREAFQSTLGFADEARKPRLDEHFEFRFPESYYPARWRYNGRYTFQKHFFGPPGELDSDVTSEETACAIALDQMPYVKHWVRNLERQEHSSFWLPTSTDRFYPDFVAELTDGRVLVVEYKGAHLVTGDDAREKQTIGSVWAAASNGHCRFVMVTAPAAADGRSLQDQLLVVMHA
;
A
#
# COMPACT_ATOMS: atom_id res chain seq x y z
N ILE A 1 -12.18 -10.17 -9.21
CA ILE A 1 -12.41 -11.54 -9.68
C ILE A 1 -11.28 -11.96 -10.63
N ARG A 2 -10.99 -11.23 -11.72
CA ARG A 2 -9.91 -11.55 -12.67
C ARG A 2 -8.56 -11.72 -11.96
N ASP A 3 -8.21 -10.80 -11.09
CA ASP A 3 -6.95 -10.82 -10.35
C ASP A 3 -6.84 -12.03 -9.41
N ALA A 4 -7.94 -12.42 -8.76
CA ALA A 4 -7.97 -13.62 -7.92
C ALA A 4 -7.73 -14.91 -8.72
N VAL A 5 -8.31 -15.02 -9.93
CA VAL A 5 -8.07 -16.14 -10.83
C VAL A 5 -6.61 -16.15 -11.29
N LEU A 6 -6.06 -15.01 -11.67
CA LEU A 6 -4.68 -14.89 -12.12
C LEU A 6 -3.70 -15.22 -10.98
N THR A 7 -3.95 -14.73 -9.76
CA THR A 7 -3.17 -15.10 -8.56
C THR A 7 -3.17 -16.62 -8.37
N ARG A 8 -4.32 -17.26 -8.47
CA ARG A 8 -4.42 -18.72 -8.37
C ARG A 8 -3.59 -19.45 -9.42
N GLU A 9 -3.67 -19.03 -10.70
CA GLU A 9 -2.92 -19.68 -11.78
C GLU A 9 -1.40 -19.51 -11.58
N THR A 10 -0.96 -18.36 -11.09
CA THR A 10 0.45 -18.12 -10.71
C THR A 10 0.88 -19.06 -9.59
N LEU A 11 0.09 -19.13 -8.51
CA LEU A 11 0.37 -20.04 -7.39
C LEU A 11 0.35 -21.52 -7.82
N ALA A 12 -0.51 -21.89 -8.77
CA ALA A 12 -0.52 -23.26 -9.31
C ALA A 12 0.78 -23.59 -10.08
N SER A 13 1.35 -22.62 -10.77
CA SER A 13 2.63 -22.78 -11.44
C SER A 13 3.79 -22.97 -10.45
N GLU A 14 3.74 -22.27 -9.32
CA GLU A 14 4.71 -22.45 -8.22
C GLU A 14 4.48 -23.80 -7.52
N ALA A 15 3.24 -24.14 -7.21
CA ALA A 15 2.86 -25.39 -6.56
C ALA A 15 3.27 -26.64 -7.38
N ALA A 16 3.30 -26.54 -8.71
CA ALA A 16 3.77 -27.62 -9.58
C ALA A 16 5.28 -27.94 -9.44
N ARG A 17 6.04 -27.06 -8.79
CA ARG A 17 7.48 -27.22 -8.53
C ARG A 17 7.77 -27.77 -7.14
N GLU A 18 6.75 -27.77 -6.25
CA GLU A 18 6.89 -28.27 -4.88
C GLU A 18 7.03 -29.80 -4.85
N THR A 19 7.73 -30.28 -3.84
CA THR A 19 7.91 -31.73 -3.61
C THR A 19 6.60 -32.39 -3.17
N ASP A 20 5.82 -31.70 -2.36
CA ASP A 20 4.50 -32.14 -1.90
C ASP A 20 3.40 -31.66 -2.84
N TYR A 21 2.34 -32.45 -2.96
CA TYR A 21 1.19 -32.03 -3.75
C TYR A 21 0.44 -30.87 -3.11
N VAL A 22 0.44 -29.72 -3.76
CA VAL A 22 -0.30 -28.54 -3.35
C VAL A 22 -1.13 -28.03 -4.53
N ARG A 23 -2.41 -27.74 -4.29
CA ARG A 23 -3.31 -27.18 -5.28
C ARG A 23 -3.96 -25.90 -4.74
N PRO A 24 -3.52 -24.72 -5.15
CA PRO A 24 -4.15 -23.47 -4.74
C PRO A 24 -5.61 -23.39 -5.19
N ILE A 25 -6.50 -23.08 -4.25
CA ILE A 25 -7.94 -22.93 -4.45
C ILE A 25 -8.32 -21.48 -4.16
N VAL A 26 -9.23 -20.92 -4.99
CA VAL A 26 -9.87 -19.62 -4.74
C VAL A 26 -11.20 -19.84 -4.03
N LEU A 27 -11.37 -19.15 -2.91
CA LEU A 27 -12.64 -19.03 -2.23
C LEU A 27 -13.30 -17.69 -2.62
N PHE A 28 -14.35 -17.74 -3.41
CA PHE A 28 -15.15 -16.58 -3.77
C PHE A 28 -16.34 -16.42 -2.82
N GLN A 29 -16.53 -15.20 -2.33
CA GLN A 29 -17.74 -14.82 -1.59
C GLN A 29 -18.63 -13.94 -2.48
N ALA A 30 -19.76 -14.48 -2.91
CA ALA A 30 -20.79 -13.78 -3.68
C ALA A 30 -21.77 -13.06 -2.76
N ASP A 31 -22.50 -12.09 -3.30
CA ASP A 31 -23.59 -11.42 -2.59
C ASP A 31 -24.76 -12.36 -2.26
N ALA A 32 -25.51 -12.01 -1.23
CA ALA A 32 -26.81 -12.61 -0.98
C ALA A 32 -27.78 -12.37 -2.15
N ARG A 33 -28.93 -13.05 -2.16
CA ARG A 33 -29.90 -13.04 -3.29
C ARG A 33 -30.31 -11.66 -3.80
N ASP A 34 -30.22 -10.64 -2.96
CA ASP A 34 -30.61 -9.27 -3.28
C ASP A 34 -29.42 -8.36 -3.65
N GLY A 35 -28.22 -8.92 -3.74
CA GLY A 35 -27.02 -8.17 -4.06
C GLY A 35 -26.71 -8.10 -5.55
N PRO A 36 -25.79 -7.23 -5.99
CA PRO A 36 -25.45 -7.03 -7.39
C PRO A 36 -24.69 -8.22 -8.02
N VAL A 37 -23.92 -8.97 -7.25
CA VAL A 37 -23.11 -10.10 -7.75
C VAL A 37 -23.45 -11.38 -7.00
N VAL A 38 -24.56 -11.99 -7.37
CA VAL A 38 -25.02 -13.26 -6.81
C VAL A 38 -24.23 -14.46 -7.36
N VAL A 39 -24.41 -15.63 -6.75
CA VAL A 39 -23.71 -16.88 -7.10
C VAL A 39 -23.79 -17.19 -8.62
N GLU A 40 -24.98 -17.06 -9.19
CA GLU A 40 -25.21 -17.34 -10.61
C GLU A 40 -24.45 -16.36 -11.52
N THR A 41 -24.47 -15.09 -11.19
CA THR A 41 -23.73 -14.03 -11.91
C THR A 41 -22.22 -14.28 -11.84
N LEU A 42 -21.72 -14.62 -10.65
CA LEU A 42 -20.30 -14.91 -10.45
C LEU A 42 -19.87 -16.17 -11.19
N LYS A 43 -20.69 -17.24 -11.15
CA LYS A 43 -20.44 -18.47 -11.91
C LYS A 43 -20.42 -18.21 -13.41
N ALA A 44 -21.42 -17.48 -13.93
CA ALA A 44 -21.47 -17.12 -15.34
C ALA A 44 -20.24 -16.29 -15.76
N PHE A 45 -19.81 -15.35 -14.94
CA PHE A 45 -18.59 -14.57 -15.22
C PHE A 45 -17.34 -15.47 -15.30
N LEU A 46 -17.20 -16.45 -14.40
CA LEU A 46 -16.07 -17.39 -14.43
C LEU A 46 -16.11 -18.31 -15.66
N THR A 47 -17.31 -18.79 -16.07
CA THR A 47 -17.43 -19.70 -17.22
C THR A 47 -17.39 -18.98 -18.56
N ASP A 48 -18.12 -17.89 -18.72
CA ASP A 48 -18.39 -17.27 -20.01
C ASP A 48 -17.32 -16.23 -20.37
N GLU A 49 -16.86 -15.44 -19.38
CA GLU A 49 -15.87 -14.39 -19.58
C GLU A 49 -14.43 -14.86 -19.35
N LEU A 50 -14.22 -15.74 -18.35
CA LEU A 50 -12.88 -16.25 -18.03
C LEU A 50 -12.63 -17.66 -18.56
N HIS A 51 -13.61 -18.25 -19.24
CA HIS A 51 -13.54 -19.56 -19.91
C HIS A 51 -13.09 -20.71 -18.97
N ILE A 52 -13.43 -20.60 -17.67
CA ILE A 52 -13.14 -21.64 -16.70
C ILE A 52 -14.15 -22.78 -16.87
N VAL A 53 -13.63 -23.98 -17.04
CA VAL A 53 -14.47 -25.17 -17.22
C VAL A 53 -15.32 -25.42 -15.97
N ALA A 54 -16.62 -25.64 -16.14
CA ALA A 54 -17.60 -25.70 -15.06
C ALA A 54 -17.29 -26.76 -13.98
N ASN A 55 -16.61 -27.86 -14.33
CA ASN A 55 -16.20 -28.89 -13.37
C ASN A 55 -15.07 -28.45 -12.41
N ARG A 56 -14.40 -27.32 -12.70
CA ARG A 56 -13.41 -26.72 -11.79
C ARG A 56 -14.05 -25.80 -10.75
N ILE A 57 -15.36 -25.55 -10.84
CA ILE A 57 -16.10 -24.63 -9.98
C ILE A 57 -17.09 -25.42 -9.14
N ALA A 58 -17.08 -25.24 -7.82
CA ALA A 58 -18.06 -25.80 -6.91
C ALA A 58 -18.79 -24.70 -6.13
N ILE A 59 -20.08 -24.90 -5.90
CA ILE A 59 -20.92 -24.00 -5.11
C ILE A 59 -21.15 -24.60 -3.72
N ALA A 60 -20.85 -23.81 -2.68
CA ALA A 60 -21.02 -24.19 -1.29
C ALA A 60 -21.83 -23.12 -0.54
N THR A 61 -23.15 -23.24 -0.60
CA THR A 61 -24.11 -22.36 0.08
C THR A 61 -24.98 -23.16 1.06
N GLY A 62 -25.88 -22.48 1.77
CA GLY A 62 -26.84 -23.18 2.65
C GLY A 62 -27.76 -24.17 1.92
N THR A 63 -28.02 -23.93 0.63
CA THR A 63 -28.94 -24.72 -0.21
C THR A 63 -28.23 -25.59 -1.25
N GLN A 64 -27.05 -25.21 -1.72
CA GLN A 64 -26.25 -25.93 -2.71
C GLN A 64 -24.96 -26.41 -2.06
N ARG A 65 -24.78 -27.71 -1.94
CA ARG A 65 -23.68 -28.34 -1.21
C ARG A 65 -22.83 -29.21 -2.13
N GLU A 66 -22.27 -28.63 -3.17
CA GLU A 66 -21.50 -29.37 -4.17
C GLU A 66 -20.14 -29.89 -3.65
N LEU A 67 -19.74 -29.47 -2.46
CA LEU A 67 -18.53 -29.96 -1.80
C LEU A 67 -18.76 -31.17 -0.87
N ASP A 68 -20.01 -31.55 -0.61
CA ASP A 68 -20.30 -32.65 0.31
C ASP A 68 -19.74 -33.98 -0.23
N GLY A 69 -18.86 -34.60 0.52
CA GLY A 69 -18.22 -35.86 0.15
C GLY A 69 -17.04 -35.73 -0.83
N ILE A 70 -16.65 -34.53 -1.20
CA ILE A 70 -15.49 -34.29 -2.06
C ILE A 70 -14.24 -34.07 -1.22
N ASN A 71 -13.20 -34.84 -1.52
CA ASN A 71 -11.88 -34.62 -0.94
C ASN A 71 -11.09 -33.61 -1.80
N LEU A 72 -11.00 -32.37 -1.34
CA LEU A 72 -10.24 -31.31 -2.04
C LEU A 72 -8.73 -31.55 -2.04
N PHE A 73 -8.22 -32.46 -1.20
CA PHE A 73 -6.81 -32.84 -1.17
C PHE A 73 -6.46 -33.96 -2.17
N ASP A 74 -7.45 -34.56 -2.80
CA ASP A 74 -7.25 -35.60 -3.81
C ASP A 74 -6.66 -34.97 -5.09
N PRO A 75 -5.52 -35.45 -5.59
CA PRO A 75 -4.97 -35.00 -6.86
C PRO A 75 -5.92 -35.17 -8.07
N ALA A 76 -6.84 -36.12 -8.01
CA ALA A 76 -7.84 -36.34 -9.06
C ALA A 76 -9.04 -35.38 -8.99
N CYS A 77 -9.19 -34.62 -7.90
CA CYS A 77 -10.27 -33.64 -7.75
C CYS A 77 -10.03 -32.45 -8.69
N PRO A 78 -11.00 -32.06 -9.55
CA PRO A 78 -10.80 -30.97 -10.49
C PRO A 78 -11.09 -29.58 -9.93
N ILE A 79 -11.62 -29.45 -8.69
CA ILE A 79 -12.14 -28.19 -8.15
C ILE A 79 -11.02 -27.26 -7.75
N ASP A 80 -10.96 -26.10 -8.39
CA ASP A 80 -10.00 -25.02 -8.10
C ASP A 80 -10.67 -23.73 -7.60
N PHE A 81 -12.00 -23.63 -7.78
CA PHE A 81 -12.77 -22.45 -7.45
C PHE A 81 -13.99 -22.84 -6.64
N VAL A 82 -14.17 -22.21 -5.49
CA VAL A 82 -15.31 -22.45 -4.60
C VAL A 82 -16.10 -21.15 -4.45
N ILE A 83 -17.39 -21.16 -4.72
CA ILE A 83 -18.28 -20.01 -4.56
C ILE A 83 -19.16 -20.23 -3.32
N THR A 84 -19.18 -19.25 -2.43
CA THR A 84 -20.03 -19.22 -1.23
C THR A 84 -20.73 -17.88 -1.08
N VAL A 85 -21.79 -17.80 -0.27
CA VAL A 85 -22.50 -16.55 0.06
C VAL A 85 -22.20 -16.14 1.49
N GLU A 86 -22.21 -17.10 2.40
CA GLU A 86 -21.85 -16.90 3.81
C GLU A 86 -20.49 -17.53 4.08
N ALA A 87 -19.80 -17.07 5.11
CA ALA A 87 -18.62 -17.79 5.57
C ALA A 87 -19.00 -19.27 5.71
N LEU A 88 -18.31 -20.14 4.99
CA LEU A 88 -18.58 -21.58 4.97
C LEU A 88 -18.81 -22.08 6.40
N LYS A 89 -19.91 -22.83 6.63
CA LYS A 89 -20.35 -23.26 7.95
C LYS A 89 -19.22 -23.94 8.72
N GLU A 90 -19.34 -23.94 10.06
CA GLU A 90 -18.46 -24.69 10.96
C GLU A 90 -18.17 -26.10 10.42
N GLY A 91 -16.88 -26.45 10.32
CA GLY A 91 -16.45 -27.77 9.83
C GLY A 91 -15.82 -27.80 8.42
N TRP A 92 -15.91 -26.74 7.60
CA TRP A 92 -15.13 -26.69 6.37
C TRP A 92 -13.69 -26.27 6.65
N ASP A 93 -12.76 -27.13 6.36
CA ASP A 93 -11.33 -26.93 6.56
C ASP A 93 -10.58 -27.33 5.28
N CYS A 94 -9.90 -26.38 4.65
CA CYS A 94 -9.10 -26.64 3.47
C CYS A 94 -7.86 -25.75 3.46
N SER A 95 -6.71 -26.32 3.82
CA SER A 95 -5.43 -25.59 3.79
C SER A 95 -4.93 -25.30 2.38
N PHE A 96 -5.63 -25.75 1.32
CA PHE A 96 -5.36 -25.36 -0.07
C PHE A 96 -6.09 -24.07 -0.49
N ALA A 97 -6.93 -23.49 0.37
CA ALA A 97 -7.57 -22.20 0.12
C ALA A 97 -6.55 -21.05 0.28
N TYR A 98 -5.77 -20.80 -0.73
CA TYR A 98 -4.74 -19.75 -0.75
C TYR A 98 -5.27 -18.37 -1.07
N VAL A 99 -6.35 -18.30 -1.86
CA VAL A 99 -6.88 -17.04 -2.37
C VAL A 99 -8.32 -16.86 -1.91
N PHE A 100 -8.59 -15.75 -1.26
CA PHE A 100 -9.93 -15.30 -0.93
C PHE A 100 -10.31 -14.12 -1.82
N CYS A 101 -11.51 -14.13 -2.37
CA CYS A 101 -12.04 -13.01 -3.14
C CYS A 101 -13.49 -12.73 -2.72
N THR A 102 -13.74 -11.53 -2.19
CA THR A 102 -15.12 -11.10 -1.88
C THR A 102 -15.57 -9.96 -2.78
N VAL A 103 -16.80 -10.07 -3.28
CA VAL A 103 -17.50 -8.97 -3.96
C VAL A 103 -18.45 -8.25 -3.01
N GLN A 104 -18.66 -8.79 -1.81
CA GLN A 104 -19.47 -8.15 -0.77
C GLN A 104 -18.71 -7.02 -0.06
N ASN A 105 -19.46 -6.03 0.41
CA ASN A 105 -18.95 -5.07 1.36
C ASN A 105 -18.85 -5.74 2.74
N ILE A 106 -17.64 -6.01 3.19
CA ILE A 106 -17.40 -6.58 4.53
C ILE A 106 -17.83 -5.55 5.59
N ARG A 107 -18.89 -5.87 6.32
CA ARG A 107 -19.52 -4.97 7.30
C ARG A 107 -19.10 -5.24 8.74
N SER A 108 -18.56 -6.43 9.03
CA SER A 108 -18.21 -6.79 10.41
C SER A 108 -16.83 -7.42 10.53
N THR A 109 -16.11 -7.07 11.60
CA THR A 109 -14.82 -7.64 11.99
C THR A 109 -14.92 -9.17 12.16
N LYS A 110 -16.04 -9.65 12.69
CA LYS A 110 -16.27 -11.08 12.94
C LYS A 110 -16.36 -11.92 11.66
N GLU A 111 -16.97 -11.36 10.59
CA GLU A 111 -17.02 -12.05 9.29
C GLU A 111 -15.63 -12.15 8.67
N LEU A 112 -14.84 -11.08 8.74
CA LEU A 112 -13.46 -11.06 8.28
C LEU A 112 -12.60 -12.08 9.04
N GLU A 113 -12.74 -12.16 10.37
CA GLU A 113 -12.07 -13.10 11.25
C GLU A 113 -12.32 -14.58 10.88
N GLN A 114 -13.57 -14.90 10.63
CA GLN A 114 -13.94 -16.26 10.23
C GLN A 114 -13.40 -16.64 8.85
N LEU A 115 -13.35 -15.69 7.93
CA LEU A 115 -12.83 -15.91 6.58
C LEU A 115 -11.31 -16.10 6.58
N LEU A 116 -10.60 -15.24 7.30
CA LEU A 116 -9.14 -15.30 7.42
C LEU A 116 -8.67 -16.57 8.12
N GLY A 117 -9.31 -16.95 9.20
CA GLY A 117 -8.99 -18.20 9.91
C GLY A 117 -9.09 -19.46 9.02
N ARG A 118 -9.66 -19.34 7.81
CA ARG A 118 -9.76 -20.43 6.83
C ARG A 118 -8.68 -20.41 5.75
N VAL A 119 -8.20 -19.22 5.36
CA VAL A 119 -7.15 -19.07 4.34
C VAL A 119 -5.75 -18.92 4.94
N LEU A 120 -5.62 -18.58 6.21
CA LEU A 120 -4.35 -18.48 6.93
C LEU A 120 -3.85 -19.84 7.45
N ARG A 121 -3.90 -20.88 6.63
CA ARG A 121 -3.45 -22.22 7.01
C ARG A 121 -2.46 -22.76 6.00
N LEU A 122 -1.26 -23.07 6.48
CA LEU A 122 -0.25 -23.72 5.64
C LEU A 122 -0.64 -25.18 5.35
N PRO A 123 -0.59 -25.62 4.10
CA PRO A 123 -0.73 -27.02 3.74
C PRO A 123 0.25 -27.89 4.53
N TYR A 124 -0.26 -28.98 5.09
CA TYR A 124 0.52 -29.94 5.86
C TYR A 124 1.22 -29.33 7.10
N ALA A 125 0.79 -28.13 7.54
CA ALA A 125 1.42 -27.36 8.62
C ALA A 125 2.95 -27.18 8.44
N ALA A 126 3.43 -27.06 7.20
CA ALA A 126 4.83 -26.94 6.86
C ALA A 126 5.07 -25.78 5.87
N LEU A 127 6.19 -25.10 6.02
CA LEU A 127 6.64 -24.08 5.07
C LEU A 127 6.94 -24.73 3.71
N ARG A 128 6.58 -24.01 2.64
CA ARG A 128 6.82 -24.40 1.27
C ARG A 128 8.15 -23.83 0.78
N GLU A 129 8.71 -24.44 -0.29
CA GLU A 129 9.95 -23.96 -0.91
C GLU A 129 9.73 -22.60 -1.58
N SER A 130 8.60 -22.42 -2.25
CA SER A 130 8.21 -21.12 -2.78
C SER A 130 7.66 -20.20 -1.67
N GLU A 131 8.25 -19.02 -1.52
CA GLU A 131 7.80 -18.01 -0.56
C GLU A 131 6.34 -17.58 -0.82
N HIS A 132 5.92 -17.57 -2.08
CA HIS A 132 4.54 -17.24 -2.47
C HIS A 132 3.52 -18.25 -1.92
N LEU A 133 3.90 -19.49 -1.73
CA LEU A 133 3.05 -20.54 -1.15
C LEU A 133 3.04 -20.53 0.40
N ASN A 134 3.79 -19.64 1.02
CA ASN A 134 3.75 -19.37 2.46
C ASN A 134 2.86 -18.17 2.81
N ARG A 135 2.12 -17.63 1.86
CA ARG A 135 1.24 -16.47 1.99
C ARG A 135 -0.19 -16.81 1.61
N ALA A 136 -1.14 -16.10 2.21
CA ALA A 136 -2.54 -16.11 1.79
C ALA A 136 -2.87 -14.79 1.09
N TYR A 137 -3.76 -14.83 0.11
CA TYR A 137 -4.09 -13.69 -0.75
C TYR A 137 -5.55 -13.31 -0.61
N ALA A 138 -5.82 -12.01 -0.39
CA ALA A 138 -7.18 -11.51 -0.29
C ALA A 138 -7.45 -10.44 -1.36
N HIS A 139 -8.49 -10.65 -2.15
CA HIS A 139 -9.00 -9.69 -3.13
C HIS A 139 -10.35 -9.18 -2.65
N VAL A 140 -10.46 -7.87 -2.44
CA VAL A 140 -11.68 -7.23 -1.98
C VAL A 140 -12.14 -6.16 -2.98
N SER A 141 -13.45 -5.99 -3.17
CA SER A 141 -13.97 -4.94 -4.04
C SER A 141 -13.72 -3.56 -3.41
N ALA A 142 -13.10 -2.65 -4.19
CA ALA A 142 -12.85 -1.28 -3.75
C ALA A 142 -14.17 -0.51 -3.49
N PRO A 143 -14.22 0.48 -2.55
CA PRO A 143 -13.15 1.42 -2.16
C PRO A 143 -12.60 1.26 -0.73
N ALA A 144 -12.79 0.13 -0.09
CA ALA A 144 -12.47 -0.08 1.32
C ALA A 144 -11.10 -0.74 1.59
N THR A 145 -10.20 -0.82 0.61
CA THR A 145 -8.99 -1.65 0.68
C THR A 145 -8.01 -1.26 1.78
N LEU A 146 -7.75 0.05 1.98
CA LEU A 146 -6.80 0.48 3.01
C LEU A 146 -7.38 0.34 4.43
N ASP A 147 -8.64 0.70 4.61
CA ASP A 147 -9.37 0.53 5.87
C ASP A 147 -9.55 -0.96 6.20
N THR A 148 -9.73 -1.79 5.18
CA THR A 148 -9.82 -3.25 5.32
C THR A 148 -8.47 -3.88 5.67
N ALA A 149 -7.37 -3.42 5.09
CA ALA A 149 -6.02 -3.90 5.42
C ALA A 149 -5.62 -3.53 6.86
N ASN A 150 -5.93 -2.32 7.31
CA ASN A 150 -5.70 -1.90 8.69
C ASN A 150 -6.56 -2.70 9.67
N LYS A 151 -7.84 -2.90 9.37
CA LYS A 151 -8.73 -3.76 10.17
C LYS A 151 -8.25 -5.21 10.20
N LEU A 152 -7.63 -5.68 9.11
CA LEU A 152 -7.04 -7.01 9.03
C LEU A 152 -5.80 -7.12 9.92
N ALA A 153 -4.91 -6.14 9.92
CA ALA A 153 -3.77 -6.09 10.81
C ALA A 153 -4.21 -6.04 12.28
N ASP A 154 -5.16 -5.17 12.62
CA ASP A 154 -5.73 -5.08 13.96
C ASP A 154 -6.35 -6.41 14.42
N LEU A 155 -6.94 -7.14 13.49
CA LEU A 155 -7.54 -8.44 13.76
C LEU A 155 -6.48 -9.52 14.03
N LEU A 156 -5.42 -9.58 13.24
CA LEU A 156 -4.29 -10.49 13.47
C LEU A 156 -3.64 -10.22 14.82
N ILE A 157 -3.48 -8.94 15.20
CA ILE A 157 -3.01 -8.55 16.52
C ILE A 157 -3.98 -9.06 17.61
N GLY A 158 -5.29 -8.89 17.41
CA GLY A 158 -6.33 -9.43 18.30
C GLY A 158 -6.30 -10.94 18.42
N MET A 159 -5.84 -11.67 17.42
CA MET A 159 -5.65 -13.12 17.41
C MET A 159 -4.32 -13.56 18.06
N GLY A 160 -3.48 -12.63 18.48
CA GLY A 160 -2.23 -12.91 19.21
C GLY A 160 -0.96 -12.85 18.38
N PHE A 161 -1.01 -12.37 17.13
CA PHE A 161 0.17 -12.05 16.35
C PHE A 161 0.82 -10.77 16.90
N GLU A 162 2.15 -10.67 16.83
CA GLU A 162 2.83 -9.42 17.18
C GLU A 162 2.48 -8.32 16.17
N GLU A 163 2.38 -7.06 16.61
CA GLU A 163 2.00 -5.91 15.75
C GLU A 163 2.89 -5.83 14.51
N PHE A 164 4.18 -6.05 14.66
CA PHE A 164 5.14 -6.08 13.56
C PHE A 164 4.91 -7.25 12.60
N GLU A 165 4.61 -8.43 13.12
CA GLU A 165 4.25 -9.60 12.30
C GLU A 165 2.93 -9.39 11.57
N ALA A 166 1.92 -8.83 12.24
CA ALA A 166 0.62 -8.54 11.63
C ALA A 166 0.74 -7.48 10.52
N ILE A 167 1.47 -6.40 10.74
CA ILE A 167 1.70 -5.34 9.74
C ILE A 167 2.57 -5.86 8.59
N SER A 168 3.60 -6.64 8.87
CA SER A 168 4.45 -7.24 7.83
C SER A 168 3.76 -8.38 7.07
N ALA A 169 2.80 -9.07 7.70
CA ALA A 169 2.02 -10.12 7.06
C ALA A 169 0.89 -9.57 6.18
N VAL A 170 0.33 -8.41 6.51
CA VAL A 170 -0.66 -7.72 5.69
C VAL A 170 0.06 -6.82 4.67
N LEU A 171 0.70 -7.45 3.70
CA LEU A 171 1.24 -6.72 2.56
C LEU A 171 0.11 -6.43 1.58
N PRO A 172 -0.12 -5.16 1.19
CA PRO A 172 -0.91 -4.92 0.00
C PRO A 172 -0.19 -5.65 -1.14
N VAL A 173 -0.92 -6.49 -1.88
CA VAL A 173 -0.37 -7.16 -3.07
C VAL A 173 -0.12 -6.07 -4.11
N ALA A 174 0.99 -5.36 -3.99
CA ALA A 174 1.55 -4.57 -5.06
C ALA A 174 2.35 -5.55 -5.92
N GLY A 175 1.75 -5.93 -7.05
CA GLY A 175 2.43 -6.30 -8.29
C GLY A 175 3.52 -7.40 -8.33
N ASP A 176 4.08 -7.87 -7.22
CA ASP A 176 5.27 -8.74 -7.24
C ASP A 176 4.99 -10.22 -7.58
N LEU A 177 3.75 -10.69 -7.50
CA LEU A 177 3.36 -12.00 -8.02
C LEU A 177 3.28 -12.02 -9.54
N PHE A 178 3.18 -10.85 -10.12
CA PHE A 178 3.24 -10.65 -11.52
C PHE A 178 4.63 -10.05 -11.84
N HIS A 179 5.60 -10.85 -12.18
CA HIS A 179 6.35 -10.50 -13.36
C HIS A 179 5.29 -10.37 -14.46
N VAL A 180 4.60 -9.26 -14.48
CA VAL A 180 3.98 -8.76 -15.68
C VAL A 180 5.17 -8.64 -16.60
N ALA A 181 5.35 -9.62 -17.47
CA ALA A 181 6.05 -9.40 -18.71
C ALA A 181 5.57 -8.02 -19.12
N GLU A 182 6.47 -7.04 -19.11
CA GLU A 182 6.23 -5.65 -19.35
C GLU A 182 4.92 -5.45 -20.10
N GLN A 183 3.80 -5.28 -19.36
CA GLN A 183 2.64 -4.71 -20.02
C GLN A 183 3.08 -3.28 -20.26
N PRO A 184 3.25 -2.89 -21.51
CA PRO A 184 3.48 -1.50 -21.82
C PRO A 184 2.40 -0.75 -21.05
N SER A 185 2.80 0.25 -20.25
CA SER A 185 1.91 1.21 -19.58
C SER A 185 0.68 1.38 -20.45
N PRO A 186 -0.58 1.29 -19.93
CA PRO A 186 -1.77 1.36 -20.77
C PRO A 186 -1.56 2.52 -21.71
N ALA A 187 -1.38 2.18 -22.97
CA ALA A 187 -0.90 3.08 -23.97
C ALA A 187 -1.67 4.38 -23.79
N TYR A 188 -1.00 5.49 -23.54
CA TYR A 188 -1.41 6.75 -24.15
C TYR A 188 -2.04 6.32 -25.43
N THR A 189 -3.26 6.76 -25.73
CA THR A 189 -3.89 6.38 -27.01
C THR A 189 -2.91 6.84 -28.06
N ALA A 190 -1.98 5.93 -28.39
CA ALA A 190 -0.79 6.27 -29.15
C ALA A 190 -1.31 6.83 -30.44
N VAL A 191 -0.96 8.04 -30.77
CA VAL A 191 -1.49 8.71 -31.95
C VAL A 191 -1.30 7.77 -33.11
N THR A 192 -2.40 7.25 -33.62
CA THR A 192 -2.41 6.27 -34.71
C THR A 192 -2.81 6.99 -35.99
N THR A 193 -2.03 6.80 -37.02
CA THR A 193 -2.33 7.35 -38.35
C THR A 193 -2.13 6.26 -39.39
N SER A 194 -3.11 6.10 -40.26
CA SER A 194 -3.02 5.20 -41.41
C SER A 194 -2.69 6.00 -42.66
N ILE A 195 -1.71 5.55 -43.44
CA ILE A 195 -1.30 6.19 -44.68
C ILE A 195 -1.01 5.12 -45.75
N GLU A 196 -1.45 5.37 -46.96
CA GLU A 196 -1.10 4.52 -48.11
C GLU A 196 0.32 4.88 -48.59
N VAL A 197 1.15 3.87 -48.76
CA VAL A 197 2.56 4.01 -49.14
C VAL A 197 2.93 3.01 -50.22
N SER A 198 3.83 3.41 -51.11
CA SER A 198 4.39 2.51 -52.12
C SER A 198 5.21 1.39 -51.45
N VAL A 199 5.36 0.23 -52.09
CA VAL A 199 6.05 -0.96 -51.57
C VAL A 199 7.45 -0.61 -51.02
N LYS A 200 8.27 0.15 -51.78
CA LYS A 200 9.61 0.56 -51.36
C LYS A 200 9.62 1.47 -50.15
N ALA A 201 8.68 2.42 -50.08
CA ALA A 201 8.53 3.31 -48.93
C ALA A 201 8.07 2.55 -47.68
N ALA A 202 7.17 1.56 -47.82
CA ALA A 202 6.73 0.72 -46.75
C ALA A 202 7.86 -0.11 -46.15
N GLU A 203 8.70 -0.72 -47.00
CA GLU A 203 9.87 -1.50 -46.58
C GLU A 203 10.87 -0.67 -45.77
N GLN A 204 11.17 0.56 -46.25
CA GLN A 204 12.08 1.45 -45.53
C GLN A 204 11.47 2.00 -44.25
N LEU A 205 10.17 2.30 -44.26
CA LEU A 205 9.47 2.74 -43.05
C LEU A 205 9.49 1.64 -41.96
N LEU A 206 9.21 0.40 -42.33
CA LEU A 206 9.23 -0.74 -41.41
C LEU A 206 10.65 -1.01 -40.86
N ALA A 207 11.66 -0.96 -41.74
CA ALA A 207 13.03 -1.28 -41.38
C ALA A 207 13.63 -0.31 -40.32
N GLN A 208 13.18 0.93 -40.29
CA GLN A 208 13.69 1.96 -39.37
C GLN A 208 12.66 2.47 -38.36
N SER A 209 11.53 1.79 -38.23
CA SER A 209 10.43 2.20 -37.38
C SER A 209 10.53 1.74 -35.93
N GLU A 210 11.49 0.90 -35.58
CA GLU A 210 11.65 0.34 -34.22
C GLU A 210 10.35 -0.27 -33.65
N GLY A 211 9.53 -0.86 -34.52
CA GLY A 211 8.26 -1.47 -34.11
C GLY A 211 7.05 -0.52 -34.09
N THR A 212 7.20 0.75 -34.40
CA THR A 212 6.11 1.74 -34.41
C THR A 212 5.22 1.68 -35.66
N VAL A 213 5.49 0.80 -36.62
CA VAL A 213 4.76 0.69 -37.88
C VAL A 213 4.27 -0.73 -38.11
N GLN A 214 2.99 -0.85 -38.44
CA GLN A 214 2.37 -2.08 -38.94
C GLN A 214 1.96 -1.90 -40.39
N LEU A 215 2.19 -2.91 -41.23
CA LEU A 215 1.86 -2.86 -42.66
C LEU A 215 0.71 -3.80 -42.99
N GLU A 216 -0.33 -3.29 -43.60
CA GLU A 216 -1.42 -4.05 -44.21
C GLU A 216 -1.29 -4.01 -45.74
N ARG A 217 -1.33 -5.15 -46.41
CA ARG A 217 -1.23 -5.22 -47.88
C ARG A 217 -2.56 -4.76 -48.48
N THR A 218 -2.50 -3.89 -49.50
CA THR A 218 -3.63 -3.42 -50.30
C THR A 218 -3.40 -3.71 -51.78
N ASP A 219 -4.42 -3.54 -52.61
CA ASP A 219 -4.33 -3.78 -54.05
C ASP A 219 -3.35 -2.78 -54.76
N ALA A 220 -3.13 -1.62 -54.18
CA ALA A 220 -2.28 -0.55 -54.71
C ALA A 220 -0.89 -0.43 -54.08
N GLY A 221 -0.60 -1.19 -53.03
CA GLY A 221 0.65 -1.10 -52.24
C GLY A 221 0.50 -1.60 -50.83
N TYR A 222 0.85 -0.76 -49.84
CA TYR A 222 0.67 -1.02 -48.44
C TYR A 222 -0.03 0.14 -47.73
N LYS A 223 -0.89 -0.19 -46.81
CA LYS A 223 -1.40 0.74 -45.80
C LYS A 223 -0.49 0.64 -44.57
N ALA A 224 0.28 1.67 -44.29
CA ALA A 224 1.09 1.76 -43.09
C ALA A 224 0.27 2.36 -41.94
N VAL A 225 0.14 1.61 -40.86
CA VAL A 225 -0.45 2.06 -39.60
C VAL A 225 0.70 2.45 -38.69
N VAL A 226 0.89 3.75 -38.48
CA VAL A 226 1.93 4.31 -37.63
C VAL A 226 1.37 4.56 -36.25
N ILE A 227 2.04 4.02 -35.21
CA ILE A 227 1.60 4.06 -33.82
C ILE A 227 2.70 4.72 -32.96
N GLY A 228 2.39 5.81 -32.28
CA GLY A 228 3.33 6.52 -31.42
C GLY A 228 4.37 7.37 -32.16
N ILE A 229 5.55 7.57 -31.54
CA ILE A 229 6.59 8.47 -32.09
C ILE A 229 7.38 7.75 -33.17
N LEU A 230 7.28 8.24 -34.39
CA LEU A 230 8.07 7.74 -35.52
C LEU A 230 9.47 8.39 -35.54
N PRO A 231 10.57 7.60 -35.61
CA PRO A 231 11.92 8.14 -35.74
C PRO A 231 12.07 9.04 -37.00
N GLN A 232 12.83 10.12 -36.89
CA GLN A 232 13.07 11.04 -38.03
C GLN A 232 13.75 10.32 -39.19
N ALA A 233 14.68 9.41 -38.87
CA ALA A 233 15.37 8.60 -39.85
C ALA A 233 14.41 7.74 -40.69
N ALA A 234 13.40 7.17 -40.06
CA ALA A 234 12.35 6.37 -40.72
C ALA A 234 11.54 7.22 -41.70
N ILE A 235 11.24 8.49 -41.34
CA ILE A 235 10.54 9.42 -42.21
C ILE A 235 11.40 9.71 -43.44
N GLU A 236 12.68 10.05 -43.25
CA GLU A 236 13.59 10.41 -44.35
C GLU A 236 13.83 9.22 -45.28
N ALA A 237 14.02 8.03 -44.74
CA ALA A 237 14.20 6.81 -45.53
C ALA A 237 12.94 6.49 -46.38
N ALA A 238 11.76 6.55 -45.78
CA ALA A 238 10.51 6.29 -46.47
C ALA A 238 10.24 7.31 -47.57
N VAL A 239 10.45 8.62 -47.27
CA VAL A 239 10.28 9.69 -48.25
C VAL A 239 11.28 9.55 -49.39
N GLY A 240 12.56 9.22 -49.11
CA GLY A 240 13.57 9.01 -50.14
C GLY A 240 13.28 7.82 -51.06
N ALA A 241 12.60 6.78 -50.55
CA ALA A 241 12.20 5.60 -51.32
C ALA A 241 10.88 5.76 -52.08
N ALA A 242 10.08 6.79 -51.77
CA ALA A 242 8.79 7.03 -52.39
C ALA A 242 8.95 7.67 -53.80
N PRO A 243 7.99 7.47 -54.72
CA PRO A 243 7.94 8.14 -56.00
C PRO A 243 8.00 9.66 -55.83
N LYS A 244 8.77 10.38 -56.69
CA LYS A 244 8.98 11.83 -56.56
C LYS A 244 7.68 12.63 -56.41
N ARG A 245 6.62 12.25 -57.09
CA ARG A 245 5.31 12.92 -57.02
C ARG A 245 4.62 12.78 -55.64
N GLU A 246 5.01 11.77 -54.85
CA GLU A 246 4.38 11.43 -53.58
C GLU A 246 5.22 11.90 -52.37
N GLN A 247 6.50 12.24 -52.59
CA GLN A 247 7.45 12.55 -51.51
C GLN A 247 7.01 13.69 -50.61
N ASP A 248 6.51 14.79 -51.16
CA ASP A 248 6.11 15.95 -50.37
C ASP A 248 4.83 15.73 -49.58
N ALA A 249 3.89 14.96 -50.14
CA ALA A 249 2.68 14.59 -49.44
C ALA A 249 2.99 13.60 -48.29
N LEU A 250 3.80 12.58 -48.56
CA LEU A 250 4.23 11.59 -47.57
C LEU A 250 5.01 12.27 -46.42
N ARG A 251 5.96 13.15 -46.75
CA ARG A 251 6.72 13.92 -45.74
C ARG A 251 5.80 14.70 -44.83
N ARG A 252 4.87 15.47 -45.40
CA ARG A 252 3.91 16.26 -44.59
C ARG A 252 3.06 15.39 -43.68
N HIS A 253 2.54 14.27 -44.13
CA HIS A 253 1.73 13.38 -43.33
C HIS A 253 2.50 12.73 -42.18
N LEU A 254 3.71 12.22 -42.47
CA LEU A 254 4.53 11.57 -41.45
C LEU A 254 5.09 12.61 -40.45
N GLN A 255 5.48 13.78 -40.88
CA GLN A 255 5.90 14.86 -39.98
C GLN A 255 4.75 15.37 -39.10
N HIS A 256 3.54 15.52 -39.68
CA HIS A 256 2.35 15.90 -38.92
C HIS A 256 1.97 14.83 -37.89
N HIS A 257 2.03 13.55 -38.29
CA HIS A 257 1.86 12.44 -37.33
C HIS A 257 2.88 12.53 -36.20
N ARG A 258 4.19 12.65 -36.54
CA ARG A 258 5.26 12.75 -35.55
C ARG A 258 5.07 13.93 -34.60
N ALA A 259 4.70 15.10 -35.12
CA ALA A 259 4.43 16.27 -34.31
C ALA A 259 3.27 16.04 -33.32
N ARG A 260 2.17 15.41 -33.76
CA ARG A 260 1.04 15.05 -32.90
C ARG A 260 1.43 14.00 -31.85
N ALA A 261 2.21 13.00 -32.26
CA ALA A 261 2.68 11.96 -31.36
C ALA A 261 3.62 12.53 -30.29
N LEU A 262 4.52 13.46 -30.65
CA LEU A 262 5.41 14.14 -29.69
C LEU A 262 4.64 15.02 -28.70
N ILE A 263 3.56 15.67 -29.14
CA ILE A 263 2.70 16.48 -28.25
C ILE A 263 1.94 15.56 -27.28
N ALA A 264 1.49 14.42 -27.76
CA ALA A 264 0.75 13.45 -26.94
C ALA A 264 1.65 12.56 -26.07
N ALA A 265 2.94 12.48 -26.33
CA ALA A 265 3.88 11.62 -25.63
C ALA A 265 4.27 12.18 -24.26
N SER A 266 4.47 11.27 -23.29
CA SER A 266 5.02 11.63 -21.98
C SER A 266 6.48 12.09 -22.09
N PRO A 267 7.03 12.79 -21.08
CA PRO A 267 8.48 13.06 -21.03
C PRO A 267 9.33 11.80 -21.16
N GLN A 268 8.94 10.68 -20.55
CA GLN A 268 9.59 9.38 -20.69
C GLN A 268 9.64 8.92 -22.15
N ASP A 269 8.49 8.92 -22.84
CA ASP A 269 8.41 8.51 -24.26
C ASP A 269 9.23 9.42 -25.19
N ARG A 270 9.49 10.65 -24.76
CA ARG A 270 10.36 11.61 -25.46
C ARG A 270 11.84 11.43 -25.14
N GLY A 271 12.20 10.44 -24.31
CA GLY A 271 13.58 10.16 -23.91
C GLY A 271 14.12 11.07 -22.82
N ALA A 272 13.25 11.69 -22.01
CA ALA A 272 13.69 12.43 -20.84
C ALA A 272 14.16 11.44 -19.74
N HIS A 273 15.04 11.93 -18.85
CA HIS A 273 15.50 11.23 -17.67
C HIS A 273 15.12 12.00 -16.41
N LEU A 274 14.93 11.28 -15.32
CA LEU A 274 14.64 11.85 -14.00
C LEU A 274 15.94 12.16 -13.26
N THR A 275 16.02 13.36 -12.70
CA THR A 275 17.12 13.75 -11.82
C THR A 275 17.01 13.00 -10.48
N PRO A 276 18.11 12.43 -9.98
CA PRO A 276 18.13 11.82 -8.65
C PRO A 276 17.75 12.83 -7.57
N VAL A 277 17.02 12.37 -6.56
CA VAL A 277 16.58 13.18 -5.43
C VAL A 277 17.46 12.86 -4.23
N PRO A 278 18.25 13.81 -3.71
CA PRO A 278 19.10 13.52 -2.58
C PRO A 278 18.30 13.21 -1.31
N GLN A 279 18.79 12.28 -0.50
CA GLN A 279 18.18 11.87 0.75
C GLN A 279 18.98 12.36 1.95
N LEU A 280 18.29 12.60 3.08
CA LEU A 280 18.94 13.00 4.33
C LEU A 280 19.70 11.84 4.94
N VAL A 281 20.91 12.13 5.43
CA VAL A 281 21.77 11.21 6.18
C VAL A 281 22.15 11.79 7.53
N LEU A 282 22.43 10.91 8.48
CA LEU A 282 22.96 11.25 9.79
C LEU A 282 24.39 10.72 9.94
N PRO A 283 25.30 11.51 10.49
CA PRO A 283 26.62 11.03 10.91
C PRO A 283 26.49 10.29 12.26
N VAL A 284 26.67 8.98 12.24
CA VAL A 284 26.65 8.12 13.43
C VAL A 284 27.98 7.38 13.51
N GLN A 285 28.70 7.51 14.63
CA GLN A 285 30.00 6.83 14.87
C GLN A 285 31.01 6.96 13.73
N SER A 286 31.08 8.13 13.09
CA SER A 286 31.94 8.44 11.94
C SER A 286 31.52 7.83 10.60
N GLU A 287 30.38 7.18 10.53
CA GLU A 287 29.74 6.71 9.30
C GLU A 287 28.52 7.57 8.96
N LEU A 288 28.21 7.65 7.67
CA LEU A 288 26.96 8.26 7.21
C LEU A 288 25.93 7.16 7.00
N ILE A 289 24.79 7.32 7.62
CA ILE A 289 23.67 6.39 7.47
C ILE A 289 22.43 7.15 7.01
N LEU A 290 21.56 6.51 6.24
CA LEU A 290 20.30 7.08 5.81
C LEU A 290 19.48 7.48 7.05
N PHE A 291 18.93 8.70 7.06
CA PHE A 291 18.12 9.17 8.18
C PHE A 291 16.73 8.53 8.13
N GLU A 292 16.61 7.37 8.72
CA GLU A 292 15.36 6.63 8.87
C GLU A 292 14.72 6.87 10.24
N PRO A 293 13.37 6.85 10.36
CA PRO A 293 12.68 7.03 11.64
C PRO A 293 13.11 6.02 12.71
N GLU A 294 13.44 4.80 12.30
CA GLU A 294 13.88 3.71 13.18
C GLU A 294 15.15 4.04 13.94
N ILE A 295 16.08 4.78 13.33
CA ILE A 295 17.34 5.20 13.95
C ILE A 295 17.10 6.08 15.17
N LEU A 296 16.05 6.87 15.16
CA LEU A 296 15.70 7.71 16.31
C LEU A 296 15.36 6.87 17.55
N GLY A 297 14.79 5.70 17.35
CA GLY A 297 14.53 4.75 18.42
C GLY A 297 15.81 4.21 19.06
N ASP A 298 16.85 4.00 18.27
CA ASP A 298 18.15 3.51 18.73
C ASP A 298 19.03 4.63 19.33
N LEU A 299 18.91 5.84 18.80
CA LEU A 299 19.61 7.03 19.29
C LEU A 299 18.97 7.65 20.55
N SER A 300 17.66 7.44 20.74
CA SER A 300 16.97 7.90 21.93
C SER A 300 17.15 6.86 23.03
N ASN A 301 17.75 7.25 24.17
CA ASN A 301 17.66 6.48 25.40
C ASN A 301 16.20 6.50 25.86
N LEU A 302 15.38 5.60 25.28
CA LEU A 302 13.95 5.45 25.59
C LEU A 302 13.80 4.89 27.00
N THR A 303 13.94 5.76 28.00
CA THR A 303 13.68 5.37 29.38
C THR A 303 12.26 5.75 29.79
N LEU A 304 11.55 4.80 30.39
CA LEU A 304 10.27 5.05 31.05
C LEU A 304 10.45 5.52 32.50
N ARG A 305 11.70 5.63 32.99
CA ARG A 305 12.02 5.87 34.39
C ARG A 305 11.33 7.11 34.96
N ASP A 306 11.32 8.21 34.23
CA ASP A 306 10.76 9.49 34.65
C ASP A 306 9.47 9.86 33.94
N ARG A 307 8.93 8.96 33.11
CA ARG A 307 7.67 9.19 32.37
C ARG A 307 6.45 8.97 33.27
N ASN A 308 5.41 9.77 33.03
CA ASN A 308 4.15 9.71 33.79
C ASN A 308 3.45 8.36 33.58
N ALA A 309 3.13 7.69 34.68
CA ALA A 309 2.46 6.39 34.69
C ALA A 309 0.95 6.48 35.04
N ASP A 310 0.40 7.68 35.19
CA ASP A 310 -1.02 7.85 35.46
C ASP A 310 -1.86 7.52 34.20
N LEU A 311 -3.01 6.87 34.41
CA LEU A 311 -4.00 6.58 33.38
C LEU A 311 -5.28 7.40 33.65
N PRO A 312 -5.29 8.68 33.29
CA PRO A 312 -6.49 9.50 33.46
C PRO A 312 -7.62 8.95 32.57
N GLY A 313 -8.79 8.72 33.16
CA GLY A 313 -9.95 8.18 32.44
C GLY A 313 -10.04 6.64 32.44
N PHE A 314 -9.08 5.92 33.01
CA PHE A 314 -9.25 4.48 33.27
C PHE A 314 -10.32 4.29 34.33
N SER A 315 -11.33 3.47 34.06
CA SER A 315 -12.42 3.14 34.98
C SER A 315 -12.71 1.66 34.94
N GLU A 316 -13.24 1.15 36.04
CA GLU A 316 -13.73 -0.22 36.09
C GLU A 316 -14.88 -0.40 35.10
N ARG A 317 -14.78 -1.44 34.28
CA ARG A 317 -15.90 -1.86 33.41
C ARG A 317 -16.93 -2.60 34.27
N PRO A 318 -18.24 -2.41 34.05
CA PRO A 318 -19.24 -3.27 34.66
C PRO A 318 -18.96 -4.72 34.22
N GLU A 319 -18.92 -5.64 35.18
CA GLU A 319 -18.74 -7.07 34.89
C GLU A 319 -19.88 -7.50 33.94
N ALA A 320 -19.52 -7.91 32.72
CA ALA A 320 -20.49 -8.54 31.84
C ALA A 320 -20.83 -9.92 32.42
N PRO A 321 -22.11 -10.27 32.63
CA PRO A 321 -22.47 -11.59 33.09
C PRO A 321 -22.06 -12.62 32.05
N ALA A 322 -21.17 -13.53 32.41
CA ALA A 322 -20.86 -14.70 31.60
C ALA A 322 -21.88 -15.79 31.88
N TYR A 323 -22.38 -16.39 30.82
CA TYR A 323 -23.33 -17.48 30.90
C TYR A 323 -22.66 -18.77 30.41
N LEU A 324 -22.67 -19.79 31.26
CA LEU A 324 -22.30 -21.14 30.84
C LEU A 324 -23.54 -21.80 30.24
N ILE A 325 -23.44 -22.17 28.97
CA ILE A 325 -24.49 -22.89 28.26
C ILE A 325 -24.09 -24.38 28.29
N ASP A 326 -24.79 -25.15 29.10
CA ASP A 326 -24.63 -26.61 29.14
C ASP A 326 -25.81 -27.27 28.42
N VAL A 327 -25.50 -28.24 27.55
CA VAL A 327 -26.49 -28.98 26.77
C VAL A 327 -26.55 -30.40 27.31
N ASP A 328 -27.59 -30.67 28.09
CA ASP A 328 -27.87 -32.02 28.61
C ASP A 328 -29.05 -32.64 27.83
N GLY A 329 -28.74 -33.41 26.79
CA GLY A 329 -29.71 -34.00 25.88
C GLY A 329 -30.52 -32.95 25.09
N GLU A 330 -31.85 -32.94 25.25
CA GLU A 330 -32.74 -31.96 24.60
C GLU A 330 -32.94 -30.66 25.42
N ARG A 331 -32.30 -30.52 26.57
CA ARG A 331 -32.49 -29.38 27.47
C ARG A 331 -31.23 -28.51 27.52
N VAL A 332 -31.38 -27.24 27.20
CA VAL A 332 -30.36 -26.19 27.37
C VAL A 332 -30.47 -25.66 28.80
N ARG A 333 -29.43 -25.82 29.60
CA ARG A 333 -29.31 -25.17 30.93
C ARG A 333 -28.39 -23.95 30.75
N VAL A 334 -28.89 -22.79 31.10
CA VAL A 334 -28.10 -21.57 31.17
C VAL A 334 -27.77 -21.30 32.62
N ALA A 335 -26.52 -21.43 33.00
CA ALA A 335 -26.05 -21.09 34.32
C ALA A 335 -25.22 -19.80 34.24
N MET A 336 -25.43 -18.91 35.19
CA MET A 336 -24.64 -17.68 35.33
C MET A 336 -23.33 -18.06 36.02
N GLU A 337 -22.23 -18.09 35.28
CA GLU A 337 -20.90 -18.35 35.82
C GLU A 337 -20.06 -17.08 35.77
N ARG A 338 -19.39 -16.77 36.88
CA ARG A 338 -18.37 -15.73 36.88
C ARG A 338 -17.13 -16.33 36.24
N VAL A 339 -16.89 -16.04 34.99
CA VAL A 339 -15.62 -16.37 34.31
C VAL A 339 -14.54 -15.53 34.97
N ALA A 340 -13.87 -16.09 35.96
CA ALA A 340 -12.57 -15.61 36.35
C ALA A 340 -11.61 -15.97 35.20
N GLU A 341 -11.21 -15.01 34.38
CA GLU A 341 -10.06 -15.20 33.49
C GLU A 341 -8.89 -15.68 34.36
N GLN A 342 -8.41 -16.86 34.03
CA GLN A 342 -7.42 -17.62 34.80
C GLN A 342 -6.07 -16.89 34.82
N LEU A 343 -5.89 -16.05 35.82
CA LEU A 343 -4.64 -16.18 36.56
C LEU A 343 -4.71 -17.57 37.20
N ASP A 344 -3.67 -18.39 37.01
CA ASP A 344 -3.49 -19.63 37.72
C ASP A 344 -3.50 -19.35 39.24
N LEU A 345 -4.70 -19.21 39.79
CA LEU A 345 -4.97 -18.98 41.22
C LEU A 345 -4.91 -20.33 41.94
N ASN A 346 -3.90 -21.15 41.65
CA ASN A 346 -3.47 -22.22 42.52
C ASN A 346 -2.66 -21.73 43.74
N ALA A 347 -2.64 -20.40 43.98
CA ALA A 347 -2.20 -19.86 45.26
C ALA A 347 -3.43 -19.74 46.15
N GLY A 348 -3.45 -20.52 47.20
CA GLY A 348 -4.47 -20.50 48.26
C GLY A 348 -4.78 -19.08 48.73
N THR A 349 -5.85 -18.92 49.46
CA THR A 349 -6.50 -17.75 50.05
C THR A 349 -5.64 -16.60 50.62
N ASP A 350 -4.34 -16.57 50.40
CA ASP A 350 -3.42 -15.47 50.69
C ASP A 350 -3.42 -14.49 49.52
N GLY A 351 -3.94 -13.31 49.76
CA GLY A 351 -4.32 -12.27 48.84
C GLY A 351 -3.36 -11.98 47.67
N ILE A 352 -3.94 -11.60 46.52
CA ILE A 352 -3.23 -11.17 45.32
C ILE A 352 -2.20 -10.12 45.69
N ARG A 353 -0.93 -10.38 45.35
CA ARG A 353 0.18 -9.47 45.62
C ARG A 353 0.40 -8.51 44.44
N ARG A 354 0.73 -7.29 44.76
CA ARG A 354 1.08 -6.26 43.77
C ARG A 354 2.16 -6.73 42.77
N GLU A 355 3.15 -7.45 43.27
CA GLU A 355 4.27 -7.98 42.49
C GLU A 355 3.82 -9.02 41.45
N ASP A 356 2.77 -9.78 41.74
CA ASP A 356 2.24 -10.78 40.81
C ASP A 356 1.48 -10.12 39.65
N VAL A 357 0.75 -9.05 39.94
CA VAL A 357 0.12 -8.18 38.91
C VAL A 357 1.18 -7.56 38.01
N ILE A 358 2.21 -6.95 38.57
CA ILE A 358 3.30 -6.32 37.82
C ILE A 358 4.02 -7.36 36.95
N ARG A 359 4.34 -8.53 37.48
CA ARG A 359 5.03 -9.60 36.74
C ARG A 359 4.18 -10.10 35.56
N THR A 360 2.88 -10.18 35.74
CA THR A 360 1.97 -10.60 34.69
C THR A 360 1.83 -9.53 33.61
N LEU A 361 1.75 -8.25 33.99
CA LEU A 361 1.75 -7.12 33.05
C LEU A 361 3.08 -7.03 32.28
N ASP A 362 4.23 -7.23 32.94
CA ASP A 362 5.54 -7.22 32.30
C ASP A 362 5.64 -8.29 31.20
N ARG A 363 5.10 -9.49 31.45
CA ARG A 363 5.06 -10.55 30.43
C ARG A 363 4.20 -10.20 29.22
N LYS A 364 3.09 -9.49 29.43
CA LYS A 364 2.17 -9.07 28.37
C LYS A 364 2.65 -7.84 27.60
N LEU A 365 3.41 -6.96 28.24
CA LEU A 365 3.85 -5.66 27.71
C LEU A 365 5.33 -5.66 27.30
N ARG A 366 5.90 -6.81 26.99
CA ARG A 366 7.30 -6.89 26.55
C ARG A 366 7.53 -5.99 25.35
N ASN A 367 8.51 -5.11 25.47
CA ASN A 367 8.92 -4.20 24.41
C ASN A 367 10.45 -4.21 24.31
N THR A 368 10.98 -4.53 23.13
CA THR A 368 12.42 -4.61 22.88
C THR A 368 13.14 -3.26 22.92
N ARG A 369 12.38 -2.16 22.79
CA ARG A 369 12.91 -0.78 22.78
C ARG A 369 13.06 -0.17 24.18
N VAL A 370 12.54 -0.83 25.23
CA VAL A 370 12.58 -0.34 26.60
C VAL A 370 13.33 -1.33 27.47
N LEU A 371 14.26 -0.85 28.29
CA LEU A 371 14.94 -1.71 29.27
C LEU A 371 13.91 -2.33 30.22
N GLN A 372 13.97 -3.64 30.42
CA GLN A 372 13.03 -4.37 31.26
C GLN A 372 12.96 -3.79 32.69
N ALA A 373 14.09 -3.38 33.24
CA ALA A 373 14.12 -2.76 34.57
C ALA A 373 13.30 -1.46 34.63
N ASP A 374 13.34 -0.65 33.58
CA ASP A 374 12.57 0.60 33.48
C ASP A 374 11.08 0.32 33.26
N MET A 375 10.74 -0.71 32.47
CA MET A 375 9.38 -1.16 32.26
C MET A 375 8.76 -1.64 33.60
N ILE A 376 9.42 -2.52 34.34
CA ILE A 376 8.95 -3.02 35.65
C ILE A 376 8.77 -1.87 36.64
N ALA A 377 9.71 -0.94 36.70
CA ALA A 377 9.62 0.23 37.57
C ALA A 377 8.44 1.13 37.19
N TRP A 378 8.21 1.33 35.90
CA TRP A 378 7.09 2.12 35.37
C TRP A 378 5.75 1.43 35.65
N LEU A 379 5.65 0.13 35.38
CA LEU A 379 4.46 -0.68 35.68
C LEU A 379 4.13 -0.64 37.18
N GLY A 380 5.15 -0.67 38.05
CA GLY A 380 4.96 -0.49 39.49
C GLY A 380 4.26 0.83 39.81
N ARG A 381 4.72 1.94 39.22
CA ARG A 381 4.08 3.25 39.41
C ARG A 381 2.67 3.33 38.83
N ALA A 382 2.43 2.68 37.68
CA ALA A 382 1.12 2.63 37.03
C ALA A 382 0.10 1.86 37.91
N VAL A 383 0.48 0.70 38.42
CA VAL A 383 -0.36 -0.08 39.36
C VAL A 383 -0.64 0.74 40.62
N ASP A 384 0.37 1.40 41.20
CA ASP A 384 0.19 2.25 42.36
C ASP A 384 -0.72 3.47 42.07
N ALA A 385 -0.68 4.02 40.87
CA ALA A 385 -1.55 5.11 40.44
C ALA A 385 -3.00 4.64 40.32
N LEU A 386 -3.25 3.48 39.74
CA LEU A 386 -4.59 2.88 39.64
C LEU A 386 -5.17 2.56 41.03
N VAL A 387 -4.36 2.02 41.92
CA VAL A 387 -4.79 1.75 43.31
C VAL A 387 -5.12 3.06 44.05
N ARG A 388 -4.33 4.12 43.87
CA ARG A 388 -4.63 5.45 44.41
C ARG A 388 -5.93 6.07 43.84
N GLN A 389 -6.31 5.71 42.62
CA GLN A 389 -7.61 6.09 42.01
C GLN A 389 -8.78 5.30 42.59
N GLY A 390 -8.55 4.35 43.49
CA GLY A 390 -9.58 3.53 44.15
C GLY A 390 -9.84 2.18 43.50
N ILE A 391 -9.05 1.78 42.51
CA ILE A 391 -9.20 0.49 41.83
C ILE A 391 -8.51 -0.59 42.64
N GLU A 392 -9.26 -1.63 42.99
CA GLU A 392 -8.70 -2.73 43.81
C GLU A 392 -7.70 -3.59 43.02
N LEU A 393 -6.65 -4.09 43.71
CA LEU A 393 -5.69 -5.03 43.10
C LEU A 393 -6.36 -6.31 42.59
N THR A 394 -7.43 -6.75 43.26
CA THR A 394 -8.26 -7.88 42.85
C THR A 394 -8.95 -7.63 41.49
N TYR A 395 -9.41 -6.40 41.26
CA TYR A 395 -9.97 -6.00 39.98
C TYR A 395 -8.89 -6.00 38.89
N LEU A 396 -7.71 -5.42 39.16
CA LEU A 396 -6.59 -5.39 38.20
C LEU A 396 -6.16 -6.79 37.80
N ALA A 397 -6.08 -7.70 38.73
CA ALA A 397 -5.71 -9.09 38.49
C ALA A 397 -6.76 -9.87 37.68
N ARG A 398 -8.05 -9.65 37.96
CA ARG A 398 -9.14 -10.30 37.23
C ARG A 398 -9.30 -9.76 35.80
N ASN A 399 -9.01 -8.49 35.60
CA ASN A 399 -9.16 -7.81 34.32
C ASN A 399 -7.80 -7.49 33.69
N ILE A 400 -6.81 -8.38 33.87
CA ILE A 400 -5.41 -8.13 33.54
C ILE A 400 -5.21 -7.80 32.04
N ASN A 401 -5.98 -8.38 31.14
CA ASN A 401 -5.92 -8.08 29.72
C ASN A 401 -6.38 -6.64 29.43
N TYR A 402 -7.53 -6.23 29.96
CA TYR A 402 -8.02 -4.87 29.82
C TYR A 402 -7.04 -3.82 30.40
N VAL A 403 -6.42 -4.13 31.53
CA VAL A 403 -5.39 -3.28 32.14
C VAL A 403 -4.15 -3.24 31.25
N ALA A 404 -3.73 -4.38 30.72
CA ALA A 404 -2.57 -4.47 29.82
C ALA A 404 -2.79 -3.64 28.55
N ASP A 405 -3.97 -3.72 27.92
CA ASP A 405 -4.30 -2.94 26.72
C ASP A 405 -4.24 -1.42 27.00
N ALA A 406 -4.79 -0.98 28.12
CA ALA A 406 -4.74 0.44 28.52
C ALA A 406 -3.29 0.92 28.77
N LEU A 407 -2.47 0.07 29.41
CA LEU A 407 -1.06 0.36 29.67
C LEU A 407 -0.23 0.30 28.39
N ALA A 408 -0.52 -0.64 27.48
CA ALA A 408 0.11 -0.71 26.15
C ALA A 408 -0.10 0.58 25.36
N ALA A 409 -1.35 1.04 25.30
CA ALA A 409 -1.69 2.30 24.63
C ALA A 409 -0.93 3.49 25.25
N LYS A 410 -0.81 3.53 26.58
CA LYS A 410 -0.04 4.58 27.26
C LYS A 410 1.46 4.49 26.97
N VAL A 411 2.05 3.30 27.00
CA VAL A 411 3.45 3.08 26.64
C VAL A 411 3.69 3.51 25.19
N LYS A 412 2.85 3.10 24.25
CA LYS A 412 2.93 3.52 22.84
C LYS A 412 2.93 5.05 22.69
N SER A 413 2.05 5.74 23.42
CA SER A 413 2.01 7.21 23.45
C SER A 413 3.31 7.82 23.98
N LEU A 414 3.85 7.29 25.08
CA LEU A 414 5.10 7.78 25.67
C LEU A 414 6.32 7.53 24.79
N LEU A 415 6.35 6.39 24.08
CA LEU A 415 7.38 6.10 23.09
C LEU A 415 7.32 7.06 21.90
N ALA A 416 6.14 7.34 21.38
CA ALA A 416 5.95 8.31 20.31
C ALA A 416 6.37 9.73 20.74
N GLU A 417 6.08 10.13 21.98
CA GLU A 417 6.52 11.40 22.55
C GLU A 417 8.06 11.47 22.64
N ALA A 418 8.70 10.42 23.15
CA ALA A 418 10.15 10.34 23.24
C ALA A 418 10.84 10.37 21.87
N GLN A 419 10.25 9.72 20.87
CA GLN A 419 10.73 9.77 19.49
C GLN A 419 10.63 11.18 18.91
N ARG A 420 9.52 11.90 19.16
CA ARG A 420 9.39 13.32 18.75
C ARG A 420 10.43 14.21 19.42
N GLU A 421 10.67 14.03 20.71
CA GLU A 421 11.72 14.77 21.43
C GLU A 421 13.11 14.49 20.83
N ALA A 422 13.42 13.22 20.55
CA ALA A 422 14.68 12.82 19.90
C ALA A 422 14.81 13.41 18.50
N PHE A 423 13.76 13.40 17.71
CA PHE A 423 13.71 13.99 16.36
C PHE A 423 13.98 15.50 16.41
N GLN A 424 13.27 16.23 17.27
CA GLN A 424 13.46 17.66 17.43
C GLN A 424 14.89 17.99 17.91
N SER A 425 15.43 17.20 18.83
CA SER A 425 16.81 17.35 19.29
C SER A 425 17.81 17.11 18.15
N THR A 426 17.57 16.10 17.31
CA THR A 426 18.42 15.78 16.15
C THR A 426 18.42 16.91 15.12
N LEU A 427 17.27 17.51 14.85
CA LEU A 427 17.17 18.65 13.94
C LEU A 427 17.79 19.93 14.52
N GLY A 428 17.76 20.10 15.84
CA GLY A 428 18.24 21.26 16.58
C GLY A 428 19.70 21.18 17.08
N PHE A 429 20.48 20.17 16.68
CA PHE A 429 21.86 20.07 17.10
C PHE A 429 22.67 21.35 16.79
N ALA A 430 23.32 21.90 17.82
CA ALA A 430 24.22 23.04 17.67
C ALA A 430 25.53 22.65 16.95
N ASP A 431 25.91 21.38 17.03
CA ASP A 431 27.09 20.82 16.38
C ASP A 431 26.77 20.46 14.93
N GLU A 432 27.33 21.23 14.00
CA GLU A 432 27.19 21.01 12.56
C GLU A 432 27.60 19.58 12.11
N ALA A 433 28.56 18.96 12.84
CA ALA A 433 29.01 17.60 12.54
C ALA A 433 27.95 16.52 12.80
N ARG A 434 26.91 16.85 13.56
CA ARG A 434 25.82 15.92 13.93
C ARG A 434 24.49 16.22 13.23
N LYS A 435 24.40 17.33 12.51
CA LYS A 435 23.18 17.70 11.80
C LYS A 435 22.88 16.74 10.64
N PRO A 436 21.60 16.53 10.35
CA PRO A 436 21.20 15.91 9.10
C PRO A 436 21.77 16.68 7.90
N ARG A 437 22.32 15.96 6.94
CA ARG A 437 22.91 16.53 5.73
C ARG A 437 22.61 15.69 4.50
N LEU A 438 22.92 16.21 3.34
CA LEU A 438 22.88 15.47 2.09
C LEU A 438 24.28 14.96 1.74
N ASP A 439 24.33 13.80 1.07
CA ASP A 439 25.56 13.21 0.57
C ASP A 439 25.30 12.58 -0.80
N GLU A 440 26.24 12.70 -1.74
CA GLU A 440 26.13 12.25 -3.11
C GLU A 440 25.95 10.73 -3.28
N HIS A 441 26.27 9.95 -2.24
CA HIS A 441 26.09 8.49 -2.26
C HIS A 441 24.68 8.05 -1.81
N PHE A 442 23.87 8.99 -1.30
CA PHE A 442 22.53 8.74 -0.80
C PHE A 442 21.48 9.51 -1.62
N GLU A 443 21.14 8.94 -2.76
CA GLU A 443 20.16 9.52 -3.67
C GLU A 443 19.04 8.51 -3.93
N PHE A 444 17.82 9.01 -3.92
CA PHE A 444 16.67 8.25 -4.42
C PHE A 444 16.54 8.45 -5.93
N ARG A 445 16.31 7.35 -6.65
CA ARG A 445 16.07 7.35 -8.10
C ARG A 445 14.74 6.69 -8.40
N PHE A 446 13.82 7.42 -8.98
CA PHE A 446 12.61 6.81 -9.50
C PHE A 446 12.97 5.80 -10.60
N PRO A 447 12.41 4.55 -10.55
CA PRO A 447 12.60 3.59 -11.64
C PRO A 447 11.93 4.12 -12.91
N GLU A 448 12.71 4.51 -13.92
CA GLU A 448 12.15 5.11 -15.13
C GLU A 448 11.30 4.14 -15.96
N SER A 449 11.54 2.83 -15.85
CA SER A 449 10.78 1.79 -16.56
C SER A 449 9.52 1.32 -15.81
N TYR A 450 9.30 1.76 -14.57
CA TYR A 450 8.25 1.22 -13.70
C TYR A 450 7.59 2.31 -12.86
N TYR A 451 6.26 2.40 -12.93
CA TYR A 451 5.47 3.31 -12.12
C TYR A 451 4.25 2.56 -11.55
N PRO A 452 4.26 2.17 -10.28
CA PRO A 452 3.35 1.21 -9.66
C PRO A 452 1.98 1.81 -9.27
N ALA A 453 1.39 2.63 -10.12
CA ALA A 453 0.08 3.21 -9.83
C ALA A 453 -1.03 2.16 -9.94
N ARG A 454 -1.86 2.04 -8.92
CA ARG A 454 -3.04 1.16 -8.89
C ARG A 454 -4.09 1.56 -9.95
N TRP A 455 -4.22 2.84 -10.21
CA TRP A 455 -5.01 3.39 -11.32
C TRP A 455 -4.33 4.64 -11.86
N ARG A 456 -4.63 4.97 -13.11
CA ARG A 456 -4.15 6.18 -13.77
C ARG A 456 -5.27 7.20 -13.86
N TYR A 457 -4.93 8.47 -13.79
CA TYR A 457 -5.87 9.57 -14.02
C TYR A 457 -6.55 9.44 -15.38
N ASN A 458 -7.88 9.53 -15.40
CA ASN A 458 -8.72 9.45 -16.60
C ASN A 458 -9.68 10.65 -16.74
N GLY A 459 -9.40 11.76 -16.04
CA GLY A 459 -10.20 12.97 -16.09
C GLY A 459 -10.00 13.76 -17.39
N ARG A 460 -10.59 14.96 -17.46
CA ARG A 460 -10.61 15.80 -18.67
C ARG A 460 -9.31 16.55 -18.96
N TYR A 461 -8.46 16.76 -17.97
CA TYR A 461 -7.18 17.45 -18.15
C TYR A 461 -6.14 16.50 -18.72
N THR A 462 -5.34 17.00 -19.68
CA THR A 462 -4.23 16.22 -20.26
C THR A 462 -2.91 16.74 -19.72
N PHE A 463 -2.29 15.97 -18.82
CA PHE A 463 -0.99 16.31 -18.25
C PHE A 463 0.11 16.21 -19.31
N GLN A 464 0.95 17.23 -19.41
CA GLN A 464 2.01 17.34 -20.41
C GLN A 464 3.40 17.07 -19.84
N LYS A 465 3.58 17.27 -18.55
CA LYS A 465 4.87 17.24 -17.87
C LYS A 465 5.00 16.12 -16.85
N HIS A 466 3.93 15.36 -16.59
CA HIS A 466 4.05 14.17 -15.74
C HIS A 466 4.90 13.12 -16.45
N PHE A 467 5.98 12.66 -15.79
CA PHE A 467 7.03 11.86 -16.43
C PHE A 467 6.50 10.58 -17.07
N PHE A 468 5.64 9.85 -16.39
CA PHE A 468 5.09 8.56 -16.82
C PHE A 468 3.76 8.67 -17.60
N GLY A 469 3.41 9.80 -18.15
CA GLY A 469 2.13 10.03 -18.81
C GLY A 469 1.00 10.39 -17.84
N PRO A 470 -0.19 9.77 -17.89
CA PRO A 470 -1.22 10.07 -16.91
C PRO A 470 -0.73 9.76 -15.48
N PRO A 471 -0.83 10.73 -14.54
CA PRO A 471 -0.41 10.48 -13.17
C PRO A 471 -1.24 9.39 -12.50
N GLY A 472 -0.65 8.68 -11.54
CA GLY A 472 -1.33 7.69 -10.74
C GLY A 472 -2.10 8.31 -9.59
N GLU A 473 -3.17 7.66 -9.18
CA GLU A 473 -3.88 7.87 -7.92
C GLU A 473 -4.34 9.31 -7.68
N LEU A 474 -4.68 10.03 -8.74
CA LEU A 474 -5.35 11.32 -8.68
C LEU A 474 -6.83 11.17 -9.03
N ASP A 475 -7.68 11.94 -8.36
CA ASP A 475 -9.11 12.01 -8.66
C ASP A 475 -9.32 12.56 -10.08
N SER A 476 -10.29 11.99 -10.80
CA SER A 476 -10.68 12.47 -12.13
C SER A 476 -11.38 13.83 -12.12
N ASP A 477 -11.87 14.27 -10.96
CA ASP A 477 -12.40 15.62 -10.77
C ASP A 477 -11.26 16.64 -10.68
N VAL A 478 -11.20 17.52 -11.66
CA VAL A 478 -10.19 18.61 -11.74
C VAL A 478 -10.29 19.61 -10.58
N THR A 479 -11.39 19.62 -9.83
CA THR A 479 -11.60 20.48 -8.67
C THR A 479 -11.17 19.81 -7.37
N SER A 480 -10.84 18.51 -7.38
CA SER A 480 -10.28 17.86 -6.20
C SER A 480 -8.93 18.49 -5.85
N GLU A 481 -8.66 18.57 -4.57
CA GLU A 481 -7.57 19.39 -4.02
C GLU A 481 -6.19 19.00 -4.60
N GLU A 482 -5.85 17.71 -4.59
CA GLU A 482 -4.57 17.23 -5.10
C GLU A 482 -4.49 17.33 -6.62
N THR A 483 -5.59 17.05 -7.34
CA THR A 483 -5.63 17.17 -8.79
C THR A 483 -5.47 18.62 -9.24
N ALA A 484 -6.09 19.57 -8.53
CA ALA A 484 -5.91 20.99 -8.80
C ALA A 484 -4.44 21.43 -8.59
N CYS A 485 -3.77 20.90 -7.55
CA CYS A 485 -2.35 21.13 -7.32
C CYS A 485 -1.48 20.54 -8.45
N ALA A 486 -1.77 19.32 -8.87
CA ALA A 486 -1.08 18.66 -9.99
C ALA A 486 -1.23 19.45 -11.30
N ILE A 487 -2.43 19.97 -11.59
CA ILE A 487 -2.70 20.82 -12.75
C ILE A 487 -1.91 22.14 -12.66
N ALA A 488 -1.91 22.78 -11.49
CA ALA A 488 -1.13 23.99 -11.27
C ALA A 488 0.36 23.73 -11.54
N LEU A 489 0.91 22.64 -11.02
CA LEU A 489 2.30 22.23 -11.22
C LEU A 489 2.61 21.96 -12.69
N ASP A 490 1.73 21.25 -13.41
CA ASP A 490 1.88 20.93 -14.84
C ASP A 490 1.89 22.18 -15.73
N GLN A 491 1.14 23.22 -15.35
CA GLN A 491 1.05 24.49 -16.08
C GLN A 491 2.23 25.43 -15.82
N MET A 492 3.03 25.19 -14.76
CA MET A 492 4.14 26.09 -14.42
C MET A 492 5.23 26.09 -15.50
N PRO A 493 5.64 27.24 -16.05
CA PRO A 493 6.66 27.31 -17.11
C PRO A 493 8.04 26.84 -16.63
N TYR A 494 8.33 26.99 -15.35
CA TYR A 494 9.60 26.62 -14.72
C TYR A 494 9.72 25.14 -14.39
N VAL A 495 8.64 24.37 -14.47
CA VAL A 495 8.65 22.92 -14.30
C VAL A 495 9.00 22.25 -15.62
N LYS A 496 10.06 21.47 -15.62
CA LYS A 496 10.52 20.66 -16.77
C LYS A 496 9.68 19.40 -16.90
N HIS A 497 9.65 18.58 -15.85
CA HIS A 497 8.74 17.45 -15.65
C HIS A 497 8.57 17.16 -14.17
N TRP A 498 7.59 16.33 -13.82
CA TRP A 498 7.26 15.98 -12.45
C TRP A 498 6.70 14.56 -12.34
N VAL A 499 6.70 14.02 -11.13
CA VAL A 499 6.17 12.71 -10.78
C VAL A 499 5.17 12.87 -9.65
N ARG A 500 3.99 12.25 -9.76
CA ARG A 500 3.14 11.98 -8.60
C ARG A 500 3.83 10.90 -7.78
N ASN A 501 4.29 11.25 -6.60
CA ASN A 501 4.97 10.34 -5.70
C ASN A 501 3.95 9.45 -5.01
N LEU A 502 3.91 8.18 -5.37
CA LEU A 502 2.97 7.21 -4.79
C LEU A 502 3.47 6.81 -3.42
N GLU A 503 2.57 6.76 -2.42
CA GLU A 503 2.94 6.41 -1.06
C GLU A 503 3.35 4.93 -0.93
N ARG A 504 4.36 4.66 -0.08
CA ARG A 504 4.72 3.32 0.41
C ARG A 504 5.00 2.28 -0.68
N GLN A 505 5.53 2.73 -1.83
CA GLN A 505 6.03 1.82 -2.86
C GLN A 505 7.52 1.60 -2.63
N GLU A 506 7.93 0.42 -2.22
CA GLU A 506 9.28 0.06 -1.78
C GLU A 506 10.31 0.56 -2.82
N HIS A 507 10.83 0.79 -3.52
CA HIS A 507 11.80 1.31 -4.50
C HIS A 507 11.28 2.41 -5.44
N SER A 508 10.00 2.81 -5.29
CA SER A 508 9.37 3.76 -6.23
C SER A 508 8.77 5.00 -5.55
N SER A 509 8.97 5.16 -4.23
CA SER A 509 8.50 6.32 -3.48
C SER A 509 9.65 7.08 -2.85
N PHE A 510 9.76 8.37 -3.16
CA PHE A 510 10.61 9.28 -2.42
C PHE A 510 9.98 9.60 -1.06
N TRP A 511 10.78 9.66 -0.02
CA TRP A 511 10.32 9.96 1.33
C TRP A 511 11.34 10.78 2.12
N LEU A 512 10.84 11.49 3.13
CA LEU A 512 11.60 12.18 4.15
C LEU A 512 11.27 11.59 5.53
N PRO A 513 12.22 11.54 6.48
CA PRO A 513 11.96 11.00 7.81
C PRO A 513 11.07 11.94 8.63
N THR A 514 10.14 11.37 9.40
CA THR A 514 9.46 12.04 10.51
C THR A 514 9.86 11.36 11.82
N SER A 515 9.34 11.80 12.94
CA SER A 515 9.68 11.22 14.24
C SER A 515 9.23 9.76 14.39
N THR A 516 8.20 9.35 13.68
CA THR A 516 7.54 8.04 13.85
C THR A 516 7.35 7.24 12.57
N ASP A 517 7.41 7.89 11.39
CA ASP A 517 7.13 7.24 10.09
C ASP A 517 7.89 7.94 8.96
N ARG A 518 7.81 7.39 7.76
CA ARG A 518 8.29 8.01 6.53
C ARG A 518 7.21 8.92 5.96
N PHE A 519 7.56 10.15 5.69
CA PHE A 519 6.71 11.12 5.02
C PHE A 519 6.90 11.02 3.51
N TYR A 520 5.86 10.74 2.77
CA TYR A 520 5.84 10.66 1.31
C TYR A 520 5.19 11.93 0.75
N PRO A 521 5.97 12.93 0.30
CA PRO A 521 5.40 14.12 -0.33
C PRO A 521 4.61 13.79 -1.58
N ASP A 522 3.59 14.58 -1.91
CA ASP A 522 2.68 14.32 -3.03
C ASP A 522 3.34 14.35 -4.39
N PHE A 523 4.24 15.32 -4.63
CA PHE A 523 4.85 15.53 -5.94
C PHE A 523 6.34 15.81 -5.82
N VAL A 524 7.10 15.29 -6.79
CA VAL A 524 8.51 15.60 -7.00
C VAL A 524 8.67 16.13 -8.42
N ALA A 525 9.24 17.31 -8.58
CA ALA A 525 9.42 17.97 -9.85
C ALA A 525 10.89 18.35 -10.11
N GLU A 526 11.32 18.25 -11.34
CA GLU A 526 12.55 18.86 -11.83
C GLU A 526 12.22 20.20 -12.47
N LEU A 527 12.93 21.23 -12.06
CA LEU A 527 12.80 22.57 -12.64
C LEU A 527 13.67 22.70 -13.90
N THR A 528 13.36 23.68 -14.73
CA THR A 528 14.08 23.93 -15.99
C THR A 528 15.56 24.33 -15.79
N ASP A 529 15.92 24.77 -14.59
CA ASP A 529 17.29 25.10 -14.17
C ASP A 529 18.01 23.92 -13.48
N GLY A 530 17.39 22.74 -13.43
CA GLY A 530 17.96 21.52 -12.85
C GLY A 530 17.75 21.35 -11.35
N ARG A 531 17.09 22.30 -10.67
CA ARG A 531 16.74 22.16 -9.26
C ARG A 531 15.59 21.16 -9.09
N VAL A 532 15.55 20.52 -7.90
CA VAL A 532 14.47 19.61 -7.51
C VAL A 532 13.48 20.35 -6.61
N LEU A 533 12.20 20.28 -6.94
CA LEU A 533 11.11 20.81 -6.13
C LEU A 533 10.25 19.67 -5.59
N VAL A 534 10.11 19.60 -4.29
CA VAL A 534 9.21 18.67 -3.58
C VAL A 534 8.00 19.45 -3.09
N VAL A 535 6.81 18.93 -3.41
CA VAL A 535 5.53 19.58 -3.09
C VAL A 535 4.66 18.63 -2.28
N GLU A 536 4.15 19.14 -1.18
CA GLU A 536 3.10 18.50 -0.36
C GLU A 536 1.84 19.36 -0.41
N TYR A 537 0.69 18.76 -0.68
CA TYR A 537 -0.59 19.43 -0.58
C TYR A 537 -1.25 19.17 0.78
N LYS A 538 -1.78 20.21 1.40
CA LYS A 538 -2.55 20.07 2.65
C LYS A 538 -3.94 20.69 2.52
N GLY A 539 -4.96 19.89 2.76
CA GLY A 539 -6.33 20.39 2.91
C GLY A 539 -6.44 21.41 4.04
N ALA A 540 -7.33 22.38 3.89
CA ALA A 540 -7.49 23.52 4.80
C ALA A 540 -7.69 23.13 6.27
N HIS A 541 -8.27 21.97 6.56
CA HIS A 541 -8.55 21.49 7.91
C HIS A 541 -7.34 20.85 8.63
N LEU A 542 -6.25 20.58 7.91
CA LEU A 542 -5.09 19.80 8.40
C LEU A 542 -3.82 20.64 8.59
N VAL A 543 -3.85 21.93 8.27
CA VAL A 543 -2.68 22.82 8.26
C VAL A 543 -2.08 23.06 9.63
N THR A 544 -2.87 22.96 10.71
CA THR A 544 -2.45 23.33 12.08
C THR A 544 -2.03 22.16 12.95
N GLY A 545 -2.08 20.93 12.45
CA GLY A 545 -1.71 19.73 13.20
C GLY A 545 -0.19 19.61 13.42
N ASP A 546 0.20 18.92 14.50
CA ASP A 546 1.62 18.66 14.81
C ASP A 546 2.32 17.89 13.68
N ASP A 547 1.61 16.97 13.02
CA ASP A 547 2.10 16.24 11.85
C ASP A 547 2.45 17.17 10.67
N ALA A 548 1.59 18.15 10.37
CA ALA A 548 1.86 19.12 9.30
C ALA A 548 3.09 19.99 9.60
N ARG A 549 3.25 20.40 10.87
CA ARG A 549 4.44 21.18 11.30
C ARG A 549 5.71 20.35 11.19
N GLU A 550 5.67 19.09 11.55
CA GLU A 550 6.82 18.19 11.46
C GLU A 550 7.23 17.98 10.01
N LYS A 551 6.29 17.70 9.11
CA LYS A 551 6.52 17.58 7.66
C LYS A 551 7.09 18.86 7.05
N GLN A 552 6.55 20.01 7.42
CA GLN A 552 7.09 21.32 7.00
C GLN A 552 8.52 21.52 7.48
N THR A 553 8.81 21.16 8.74
CA THR A 553 10.13 21.32 9.33
C THR A 553 11.15 20.45 8.61
N ILE A 554 10.87 19.16 8.43
CA ILE A 554 11.83 18.25 7.77
C ILE A 554 12.03 18.58 6.30
N GLY A 555 10.98 18.98 5.58
CA GLY A 555 11.09 19.46 4.21
C GLY A 555 11.98 20.70 4.10
N SER A 556 11.85 21.64 5.05
CA SER A 556 12.70 22.84 5.13
C SER A 556 14.16 22.50 5.46
N VAL A 557 14.40 21.56 6.38
CA VAL A 557 15.76 21.06 6.70
C VAL A 557 16.40 20.41 5.49
N TRP A 558 15.67 19.55 4.77
CA TRP A 558 16.14 18.92 3.55
C TRP A 558 16.49 19.93 2.45
N ALA A 559 15.61 20.90 2.22
CA ALA A 559 15.85 21.95 1.24
C ALA A 559 17.09 22.80 1.63
N ALA A 560 17.20 23.20 2.90
CA ALA A 560 18.35 23.98 3.40
C ALA A 560 19.67 23.22 3.26
N ALA A 561 19.69 21.92 3.56
CA ALA A 561 20.87 21.08 3.45
C ALA A 561 21.39 20.93 2.00
N SER A 562 20.58 21.26 0.99
CA SER A 562 20.94 21.17 -0.43
C SER A 562 21.74 22.35 -0.98
N ASN A 563 22.03 23.35 -0.18
CA ASN A 563 22.68 24.59 -0.62
C ASN A 563 21.96 25.24 -1.82
N GLY A 564 20.64 25.17 -1.84
CA GLY A 564 19.81 25.78 -2.87
C GLY A 564 19.49 24.89 -4.09
N HIS A 565 20.00 23.66 -4.14
CA HIS A 565 19.69 22.71 -5.22
C HIS A 565 18.28 22.12 -5.12
N CYS A 566 17.78 21.97 -3.92
CA CYS A 566 16.44 21.46 -3.64
C CYS A 566 15.53 22.53 -3.03
N ARG A 567 14.24 22.38 -3.27
CA ARG A 567 13.18 23.23 -2.74
C ARG A 567 12.06 22.35 -2.18
N PHE A 568 11.48 22.81 -1.09
CA PHE A 568 10.29 22.18 -0.50
C PHE A 568 9.20 23.21 -0.30
N VAL A 569 7.97 22.85 -0.64
CA VAL A 569 6.80 23.68 -0.38
C VAL A 569 5.62 22.83 0.09
N MET A 570 4.96 23.31 1.13
CA MET A 570 3.64 22.83 1.52
C MET A 570 2.60 23.79 0.96
N VAL A 571 1.78 23.31 0.03
CA VAL A 571 0.76 24.09 -0.68
C VAL A 571 -0.59 23.83 -0.04
N THR A 572 -1.40 24.85 0.13
CA THR A 572 -2.73 24.76 0.71
C THR A 572 -3.78 25.36 -0.22
N ALA A 573 -5.05 25.02 0.02
CA ALA A 573 -6.15 25.67 -0.69
C ALA A 573 -6.08 27.20 -0.56
N PRO A 574 -6.45 27.98 -1.58
CA PRO A 574 -6.35 29.45 -1.55
C PRO A 574 -7.01 30.11 -0.34
N ALA A 575 -8.11 29.54 0.16
CA ALA A 575 -8.80 30.04 1.36
C ALA A 575 -7.92 29.95 2.63
N ALA A 576 -7.01 29.00 2.71
CA ALA A 576 -6.07 28.81 3.82
C ALA A 576 -4.73 29.55 3.60
N ALA A 577 -4.48 30.05 2.40
CA ALA A 577 -3.26 30.74 1.98
C ALA A 577 -3.45 32.24 1.78
N ASP A 578 -4.30 32.90 2.56
CA ASP A 578 -4.62 34.34 2.47
C ASP A 578 -5.03 34.78 1.04
N GLY A 579 -5.74 33.90 0.31
CA GLY A 579 -6.23 34.15 -1.05
C GLY A 579 -5.19 33.91 -2.15
N ARG A 580 -3.95 33.49 -1.82
CA ARG A 580 -2.93 33.15 -2.84
C ARG A 580 -3.34 31.91 -3.61
N SER A 581 -3.27 31.99 -4.94
CA SER A 581 -3.52 30.83 -5.80
C SER A 581 -2.47 29.74 -5.59
N LEU A 582 -2.76 28.51 -6.02
CA LEU A 582 -1.79 27.40 -6.00
C LEU A 582 -0.54 27.75 -6.81
N GLN A 583 -0.71 28.40 -7.98
CA GLN A 583 0.39 28.87 -8.80
C GLN A 583 1.26 29.91 -8.06
N ASP A 584 0.65 30.88 -7.36
CA ASP A 584 1.41 31.89 -6.63
C ASP A 584 2.24 31.28 -5.50
N GLN A 585 1.69 30.29 -4.79
CA GLN A 585 2.41 29.57 -3.73
C GLN A 585 3.62 28.80 -4.28
N LEU A 586 3.46 28.13 -5.43
CA LEU A 586 4.54 27.43 -6.12
C LEU A 586 5.61 28.40 -6.65
N LEU A 587 5.20 29.52 -7.26
CA LEU A 587 6.11 30.53 -7.82
C LEU A 587 7.04 31.13 -6.77
N VAL A 588 6.54 31.44 -5.59
CA VAL A 588 7.35 32.00 -4.49
C VAL A 588 8.56 31.13 -4.19
N VAL A 589 8.39 29.81 -4.19
CA VAL A 589 9.47 28.86 -3.83
C VAL A 589 10.39 28.58 -5.02
N MET A 590 9.86 28.61 -6.25
CA MET A 590 10.68 28.42 -7.45
C MET A 590 11.64 29.59 -7.70
N HIS A 591 11.27 30.80 -7.27
CA HIS A 591 12.10 32.02 -7.43
C HIS A 591 13.01 32.30 -6.22
N ALA A 592 12.77 31.66 -5.08
CA ALA A 592 13.64 31.77 -3.90
C ALA A 592 14.95 30.99 -4.12
#